data_0f2b0d3429c094f072e8750633d218c0
#
_entry.id   0f2b0d3429c094f072e8750633d218c0
#
_cell.length_a   1.000
_cell.length_b   1.000
_cell.length_c   1.000
_cell.angle_alpha   90.00
_cell.angle_beta   90.00
_cell.angle_gamma   90.00
#
_symmetry.space_group_name_H-M   'P 1'
#
loop_
_entity.id
_entity.type
_entity.pdbx_description
1 polymer ?
#
loop_
_entity_poly.entity_id
_entity_poly.type
_entity_poly.pdbx_seq_one_letter_code
_entity_poly.pdbx_strand_id
1 'polypeptide(L)'
;MGNNMDLNYEMFCYQCEQTAGGKGCTKLGVCGKTPEIANLQDLLIFQIKGISCYGKVLVEQGQHMDKSIVSFIENVLFTTLTNVNFDADVHVALLRQSQQIKEELHNLVGEISNSTLHATYHLPDSKTDMLKDAPMAGIMYDKSLDPDIRSLRQTILYGLKGISAYGHQARELGYFSDEVDDFYILALEAITDDRLTVEDLIRLTMRTGEMAIEVMKKLDDANTTIYGNPSPHKVNVTIKKGPFIIVSGHNLKDLEMLLKQTEGTGINIYTHGEMLPCHGYDGLKKYSHLVGNFGGAWQDQQKQFDNIPGCILMTTNCLMRPRDSYKDRIYSTNVVGWDGVKHIGRKENGDKDFSEIIKQAIELGGFQEDQPAKEILVGFGHHAALSYAPQLVEAVKSGQIRHFFLIGGCDGARPGRNYYTDFAQMVPSDCMILTLACGKYRFNKLDFGEVAGLPRLLDVGQCNDVYSAIRIATALADAFETDVNGLPLSLIISWYEQKAVADLLALLSLGIHDIYLGPTLPAFISPNVLQYLTDTFHIKPISNASDDIKTCLKQSL
;
A
#
# COMPACT_ATOMS: atom_id res chain seq x y z
N MET A 1 -4.97 -15.35 -39.40
CA MET A 1 -5.66 -14.04 -39.44
C MET A 1 -6.95 -14.21 -38.64
N GLY A 2 -6.88 -14.05 -37.35
CA GLY A 2 -8.04 -14.11 -36.47
C GLY A 2 -8.71 -12.75 -36.45
N ASN A 3 -10.02 -12.72 -36.73
CA ASN A 3 -10.85 -11.54 -36.54
C ASN A 3 -10.77 -11.12 -35.04
N ASN A 4 -9.93 -10.14 -34.74
CA ASN A 4 -10.12 -9.32 -33.57
C ASN A 4 -11.42 -8.51 -33.78
N MET A 5 -12.57 -9.05 -33.33
CA MET A 5 -13.67 -8.17 -33.01
C MET A 5 -13.15 -7.28 -31.89
N ASP A 6 -12.96 -5.99 -32.14
CA ASP A 6 -12.81 -4.97 -31.11
C ASP A 6 -14.10 -4.96 -30.29
N LEU A 7 -14.17 -5.85 -29.30
CA LEU A 7 -15.22 -5.81 -28.30
C LEU A 7 -14.93 -4.57 -27.45
N ASN A 8 -15.69 -3.50 -27.70
CA ASN A 8 -15.58 -2.24 -26.98
C ASN A 8 -16.19 -2.40 -25.59
N TYR A 9 -15.41 -2.97 -24.67
CA TYR A 9 -15.84 -3.14 -23.27
C TYR A 9 -15.90 -1.78 -22.60
N GLU A 10 -17.01 -1.50 -21.90
CA GLU A 10 -17.09 -0.39 -20.97
C GLU A 10 -16.37 -0.75 -19.68
N MET A 11 -15.82 0.24 -18.98
CA MET A 11 -15.24 0.08 -17.65
C MET A 11 -15.69 1.21 -16.74
N PHE A 12 -15.66 0.97 -15.43
CA PHE A 12 -15.74 2.02 -14.43
C PHE A 12 -14.76 1.73 -13.28
N CYS A 13 -13.90 2.70 -12.93
CA CYS A 13 -12.98 2.55 -11.80
C CYS A 13 -12.70 3.89 -11.15
N TYR A 14 -12.89 3.98 -9.85
CA TYR A 14 -12.62 5.19 -9.04
C TYR A 14 -11.83 4.89 -7.75
N GLN A 15 -11.12 3.76 -7.72
CA GLN A 15 -10.45 3.24 -6.51
C GLN A 15 -9.19 4.01 -6.08
N CYS A 16 -8.66 4.94 -6.89
CA CYS A 16 -7.44 5.69 -6.56
C CYS A 16 -7.64 7.20 -6.67
N GLU A 17 -6.73 7.95 -6.06
CA GLU A 17 -6.74 9.42 -6.04
C GLU A 17 -6.68 10.04 -7.45
N GLN A 18 -6.00 9.37 -8.38
CA GLN A 18 -5.83 9.88 -9.75
C GLN A 18 -6.97 9.51 -10.70
N THR A 19 -8.07 9.01 -10.18
CA THR A 19 -9.22 8.66 -11.04
C THR A 19 -9.65 9.83 -11.91
N ALA A 20 -10.05 9.54 -13.16
CA ALA A 20 -10.30 10.55 -14.17
C ALA A 20 -11.33 11.58 -13.71
N GLY A 21 -10.93 12.86 -13.72
CA GLY A 21 -11.78 13.99 -13.32
C GLY A 21 -12.26 13.97 -11.87
N GLY A 22 -11.68 13.13 -11.00
CA GLY A 22 -12.17 12.92 -9.63
C GLY A 22 -13.55 12.24 -9.57
N LYS A 23 -13.96 11.54 -10.63
CA LYS A 23 -15.28 10.90 -10.75
C LYS A 23 -15.22 9.42 -11.10
N GLY A 24 -14.33 9.03 -11.99
CA GLY A 24 -14.17 7.65 -12.44
C GLY A 24 -13.52 7.54 -13.83
N CYS A 25 -12.70 6.51 -14.01
CA CYS A 25 -12.15 6.12 -15.31
C CYS A 25 -13.17 5.27 -16.03
N THR A 26 -13.55 5.66 -17.26
CA THR A 26 -14.61 4.99 -18.05
C THR A 26 -14.14 4.45 -19.39
N LYS A 27 -12.93 4.83 -19.87
CA LYS A 27 -12.36 4.37 -21.14
C LYS A 27 -11.00 3.71 -20.97
N LEU A 28 -10.17 4.29 -20.14
CA LEU A 28 -8.83 3.81 -19.77
C LEU A 28 -8.51 4.36 -18.39
N GLY A 29 -7.94 3.53 -17.52
CA GLY A 29 -7.43 3.97 -16.23
C GLY A 29 -6.29 4.97 -16.39
N VAL A 30 -6.23 6.02 -15.58
CA VAL A 30 -5.08 6.95 -15.52
C VAL A 30 -3.79 6.19 -15.21
N CYS A 31 -3.89 5.08 -14.45
CA CYS A 31 -2.79 4.15 -14.17
C CYS A 31 -2.38 3.26 -15.35
N GLY A 32 -3.13 3.28 -16.45
CA GLY A 32 -2.93 2.42 -17.62
C GLY A 32 -3.79 1.15 -17.65
N LYS A 33 -4.71 0.97 -16.66
CA LYS A 33 -5.65 -0.16 -16.64
C LYS A 33 -6.59 -0.09 -17.85
N THR A 34 -6.59 -1.15 -18.65
CA THR A 34 -7.51 -1.29 -19.80
C THR A 34 -8.90 -1.69 -19.35
N PRO A 35 -9.95 -1.51 -20.18
CA PRO A 35 -11.27 -2.04 -19.90
C PRO A 35 -11.27 -3.56 -19.68
N GLU A 36 -10.49 -4.32 -20.43
CA GLU A 36 -10.32 -5.77 -20.23
C GLU A 36 -9.86 -6.09 -18.81
N ILE A 37 -8.76 -5.46 -18.37
CA ILE A 37 -8.22 -5.69 -17.02
C ILE A 37 -9.21 -5.23 -15.94
N ALA A 38 -9.89 -4.11 -16.13
CA ALA A 38 -10.87 -3.61 -15.16
C ALA A 38 -12.02 -4.62 -14.97
N ASN A 39 -12.57 -5.11 -16.06
CA ASN A 39 -13.67 -6.09 -16.04
C ASN A 39 -13.24 -7.43 -15.43
N LEU A 40 -12.04 -7.94 -15.76
CA LEU A 40 -11.51 -9.16 -15.14
C LEU A 40 -11.27 -8.99 -13.64
N GLN A 41 -10.81 -7.82 -13.20
CA GLN A 41 -10.65 -7.51 -11.77
C GLN A 41 -11.99 -7.42 -11.04
N ASP A 42 -13.00 -6.79 -11.63
CA ASP A 42 -14.33 -6.73 -11.03
C ASP A 42 -14.94 -8.14 -10.90
N LEU A 43 -14.78 -8.99 -11.92
CA LEU A 43 -15.24 -10.36 -11.89
C LEU A 43 -14.48 -11.23 -10.86
N LEU A 44 -13.17 -10.99 -10.66
CA LEU A 44 -12.39 -11.63 -9.59
C LEU A 44 -12.91 -11.26 -8.19
N ILE A 45 -13.19 -9.99 -7.96
CA ILE A 45 -13.78 -9.54 -6.68
C ILE A 45 -15.17 -10.18 -6.49
N PHE A 46 -15.95 -10.29 -7.56
CA PHE A 46 -17.24 -10.94 -7.52
C PHE A 46 -17.11 -12.44 -7.12
N GLN A 47 -16.13 -13.14 -7.68
CA GLN A 47 -15.87 -14.53 -7.37
C GLN A 47 -15.44 -14.77 -5.92
N ILE A 48 -14.51 -13.95 -5.37
CA ILE A 48 -14.07 -14.13 -3.98
C ILE A 48 -15.18 -13.76 -2.98
N LYS A 49 -16.10 -12.85 -3.32
CA LYS A 49 -17.34 -12.66 -2.55
C LYS A 49 -18.18 -13.93 -2.51
N GLY A 50 -18.30 -14.64 -3.65
CA GLY A 50 -18.98 -15.92 -3.73
C GLY A 50 -18.32 -17.02 -2.89
N ILE A 51 -16.99 -17.11 -2.89
CA ILE A 51 -16.21 -17.98 -1.99
C ILE A 51 -16.54 -17.65 -0.54
N SER A 52 -16.59 -16.36 -0.20
CA SER A 52 -16.84 -15.89 1.16
C SER A 52 -18.25 -16.21 1.66
N CYS A 53 -19.26 -16.30 0.75
CA CYS A 53 -20.60 -16.73 1.13
C CYS A 53 -20.61 -18.18 1.69
N TYR A 54 -19.84 -19.08 1.11
CA TYR A 54 -19.68 -20.44 1.65
C TYR A 54 -18.77 -20.46 2.89
N GLY A 55 -17.66 -19.70 2.84
CA GLY A 55 -16.72 -19.63 3.95
C GLY A 55 -17.33 -19.12 5.25
N LYS A 56 -18.25 -18.16 5.18
CA LYS A 56 -19.00 -17.66 6.34
C LYS A 56 -19.71 -18.78 7.11
N VAL A 57 -20.29 -19.75 6.42
CA VAL A 57 -20.97 -20.87 7.09
C VAL A 57 -20.01 -21.66 7.97
N LEU A 58 -18.78 -21.87 7.51
CA LEU A 58 -17.74 -22.56 8.29
C LEU A 58 -17.27 -21.71 9.48
N VAL A 59 -17.03 -20.43 9.27
CA VAL A 59 -16.60 -19.50 10.33
C VAL A 59 -17.68 -19.38 11.41
N GLU A 60 -18.96 -19.28 11.05
CA GLU A 60 -20.09 -19.22 12.01
C GLU A 60 -20.27 -20.54 12.79
N GLN A 61 -19.77 -21.66 12.26
CA GLN A 61 -19.70 -22.95 12.96
C GLN A 61 -18.47 -23.08 13.86
N GLY A 62 -17.65 -22.01 13.97
CA GLY A 62 -16.42 -22.00 14.78
C GLY A 62 -15.25 -22.71 14.10
N GLN A 63 -15.27 -22.87 12.78
CA GLN A 63 -14.16 -23.41 11.99
C GLN A 63 -13.41 -22.26 11.34
N HIS A 64 -12.08 -22.26 11.46
CA HIS A 64 -11.25 -21.34 10.68
C HIS A 64 -11.16 -21.79 9.22
N MET A 65 -11.08 -20.84 8.32
CA MET A 65 -10.86 -21.12 6.91
C MET A 65 -9.50 -21.76 6.66
N ASP A 66 -9.43 -22.62 5.65
CA ASP A 66 -8.17 -23.17 5.17
C ASP A 66 -7.21 -22.03 4.78
N LYS A 67 -5.98 -22.11 5.28
CA LYS A 67 -4.95 -21.06 5.06
C LYS A 67 -4.62 -20.87 3.58
N SER A 68 -4.75 -21.90 2.74
CA SER A 68 -4.53 -21.79 1.31
C SER A 68 -5.62 -20.97 0.62
N ILE A 69 -6.87 -21.10 1.06
CA ILE A 69 -8.01 -20.32 0.57
C ILE A 69 -7.89 -18.86 1.00
N VAL A 70 -7.53 -18.62 2.25
CA VAL A 70 -7.28 -17.23 2.74
C VAL A 70 -6.13 -16.60 1.97
N SER A 71 -5.02 -17.30 1.79
CA SER A 71 -3.88 -16.82 1.00
C SER A 71 -4.28 -16.51 -0.44
N PHE A 72 -5.17 -17.33 -1.04
CA PHE A 72 -5.73 -17.06 -2.36
C PHE A 72 -6.56 -15.76 -2.38
N ILE A 73 -7.43 -15.55 -1.40
CA ILE A 73 -8.23 -14.32 -1.26
C ILE A 73 -7.33 -13.10 -1.09
N GLU A 74 -6.32 -13.16 -0.22
CA GLU A 74 -5.32 -12.11 -0.07
C GLU A 74 -4.62 -11.80 -1.41
N ASN A 75 -4.20 -12.82 -2.14
CA ASN A 75 -3.54 -12.65 -3.44
C ASN A 75 -4.46 -11.98 -4.46
N VAL A 76 -5.74 -12.33 -4.51
CA VAL A 76 -6.74 -11.71 -5.41
C VAL A 76 -6.97 -10.25 -5.02
N LEU A 77 -7.20 -9.95 -3.75
CA LEU A 77 -7.38 -8.60 -3.25
C LEU A 77 -6.15 -7.73 -3.59
N PHE A 78 -4.95 -8.24 -3.33
CA PHE A 78 -3.70 -7.53 -3.60
C PHE A 78 -3.46 -7.39 -5.12
N THR A 79 -3.71 -8.42 -5.94
CA THR A 79 -3.58 -8.35 -7.41
C THR A 79 -4.45 -7.25 -8.01
N THR A 80 -5.64 -7.03 -7.46
CA THR A 80 -6.62 -6.03 -7.93
C THR A 80 -6.43 -4.64 -7.34
N LEU A 81 -5.46 -4.43 -6.47
CA LEU A 81 -5.07 -3.14 -5.92
C LEU A 81 -4.48 -2.24 -7.03
N THR A 82 -4.48 -0.93 -6.84
CA THR A 82 -3.97 0.02 -7.84
C THR A 82 -2.48 -0.18 -8.12
N ASN A 83 -2.09 -0.19 -9.38
CA ASN A 83 -0.70 -0.32 -9.86
C ASN A 83 0.00 -1.62 -9.41
N VAL A 84 -0.72 -2.74 -9.42
CA VAL A 84 -0.16 -4.06 -9.11
C VAL A 84 -0.05 -4.93 -10.34
N ASN A 85 -1.18 -5.38 -10.91
CA ASN A 85 -1.15 -6.35 -12.01
C ASN A 85 -2.00 -5.88 -13.19
N PHE A 86 -1.39 -5.94 -14.38
CA PHE A 86 -1.94 -5.52 -15.66
C PHE A 86 -1.85 -6.63 -16.72
N ASP A 87 -1.67 -7.89 -16.29
CA ASP A 87 -1.61 -9.06 -17.15
C ASP A 87 -2.97 -9.79 -17.15
N ALA A 88 -3.65 -9.81 -18.29
CA ALA A 88 -4.97 -10.41 -18.43
C ALA A 88 -4.95 -11.93 -18.21
N ASP A 89 -3.88 -12.62 -18.61
CA ASP A 89 -3.78 -14.07 -18.49
C ASP A 89 -3.62 -14.51 -17.03
N VAL A 90 -2.93 -13.69 -16.21
CA VAL A 90 -2.87 -13.88 -14.74
C VAL A 90 -4.27 -13.79 -14.13
N HIS A 91 -5.07 -12.77 -14.52
CA HIS A 91 -6.42 -12.60 -14.01
C HIS A 91 -7.35 -13.77 -14.42
N VAL A 92 -7.23 -14.26 -15.65
CA VAL A 92 -7.99 -15.44 -16.12
C VAL A 92 -7.60 -16.70 -15.34
N ALA A 93 -6.31 -16.89 -15.06
CA ALA A 93 -5.85 -18.02 -14.24
C ALA A 93 -6.43 -17.97 -12.82
N LEU A 94 -6.41 -16.80 -12.18
CA LEU A 94 -7.00 -16.58 -10.86
C LEU A 94 -8.53 -16.79 -10.86
N LEU A 95 -9.23 -16.35 -11.91
CA LEU A 95 -10.68 -16.59 -12.08
C LEU A 95 -10.99 -18.08 -12.13
N ARG A 96 -10.24 -18.87 -12.90
CA ARG A 96 -10.44 -20.33 -12.96
C ARG A 96 -10.18 -20.99 -11.60
N GLN A 97 -9.11 -20.58 -10.92
CA GLN A 97 -8.83 -21.09 -9.57
C GLN A 97 -9.92 -20.70 -8.57
N SER A 98 -10.47 -19.48 -8.66
CA SER A 98 -11.57 -19.04 -7.78
C SER A 98 -12.84 -19.89 -7.98
N GLN A 99 -13.14 -20.31 -9.23
CA GLN A 99 -14.26 -21.20 -9.51
C GLN A 99 -14.06 -22.58 -8.87
N GLN A 100 -12.85 -23.14 -8.98
CA GLN A 100 -12.52 -24.45 -8.36
C GLN A 100 -12.69 -24.40 -6.83
N ILE A 101 -12.13 -23.36 -6.17
CA ILE A 101 -12.28 -23.18 -4.73
C ILE A 101 -13.76 -23.05 -4.34
N LYS A 102 -14.53 -22.28 -5.11
CA LYS A 102 -15.97 -22.10 -4.83
C LYS A 102 -16.75 -23.41 -4.95
N GLU A 103 -16.43 -24.24 -5.94
CA GLU A 103 -17.03 -25.56 -6.12
C GLU A 103 -16.66 -26.55 -4.98
N GLU A 104 -15.39 -26.53 -4.54
CA GLU A 104 -14.93 -27.32 -3.38
C GLU A 104 -15.69 -26.93 -2.11
N LEU A 105 -15.85 -25.63 -1.85
CA LEU A 105 -16.61 -25.15 -0.70
C LEU A 105 -18.11 -25.44 -0.82
N HIS A 106 -18.69 -25.30 -2.00
CA HIS A 106 -20.08 -25.72 -2.24
C HIS A 106 -20.30 -27.20 -1.94
N ASN A 107 -19.38 -28.06 -2.39
CA ASN A 107 -19.47 -29.51 -2.11
C ASN A 107 -19.32 -29.81 -0.61
N LEU A 108 -18.56 -29.02 0.13
CA LEU A 108 -18.37 -29.21 1.58
C LEU A 108 -19.57 -28.70 2.39
N VAL A 109 -20.10 -27.52 2.05
CA VAL A 109 -21.14 -26.82 2.82
C VAL A 109 -22.54 -27.19 2.37
N GLY A 110 -22.72 -27.51 1.06
CA GLY A 110 -24.02 -27.70 0.42
C GLY A 110 -24.70 -26.36 0.07
N GLU A 111 -26.02 -26.44 -0.15
CA GLU A 111 -26.83 -25.26 -0.43
C GLU A 111 -26.91 -24.33 0.77
N ILE A 112 -26.67 -23.03 0.54
CA ILE A 112 -26.75 -22.02 1.57
C ILE A 112 -28.08 -21.25 1.51
N SER A 113 -28.69 -21.03 2.67
CA SER A 113 -29.94 -20.26 2.77
C SER A 113 -29.68 -18.79 2.39
N ASN A 114 -30.57 -18.21 1.60
CA ASN A 114 -30.43 -16.83 1.10
C ASN A 114 -29.16 -16.59 0.26
N SER A 115 -28.80 -17.58 -0.59
CA SER A 115 -27.66 -17.44 -1.48
C SER A 115 -27.80 -16.21 -2.40
N THR A 116 -26.73 -15.41 -2.43
CA THR A 116 -26.64 -14.28 -3.36
C THR A 116 -26.20 -14.75 -4.75
N LEU A 117 -26.36 -13.91 -5.77
CA LEU A 117 -25.83 -14.19 -7.11
C LEU A 117 -24.31 -14.50 -7.07
N HIS A 118 -23.56 -13.91 -6.15
CA HIS A 118 -22.14 -14.16 -5.97
C HIS A 118 -21.84 -15.63 -5.68
N ALA A 119 -22.64 -16.28 -4.83
CA ALA A 119 -22.48 -17.68 -4.49
C ALA A 119 -22.87 -18.62 -5.65
N THR A 120 -23.97 -18.32 -6.33
CA THR A 120 -24.57 -19.20 -7.35
C THR A 120 -24.02 -19.03 -8.76
N TYR A 121 -23.32 -17.91 -9.03
CA TYR A 121 -22.73 -17.65 -10.34
C TYR A 121 -21.67 -18.69 -10.71
N HIS A 122 -21.77 -19.24 -11.92
CA HIS A 122 -20.80 -20.15 -12.50
C HIS A 122 -19.95 -19.44 -13.56
N LEU A 123 -18.63 -19.50 -13.40
CA LEU A 123 -17.70 -18.82 -14.30
C LEU A 123 -17.66 -19.52 -15.68
N PRO A 124 -17.80 -18.82 -16.80
CA PRO A 124 -17.60 -19.39 -18.13
C PRO A 124 -16.15 -19.83 -18.38
N ASP A 125 -15.98 -20.83 -19.25
CA ASP A 125 -14.65 -21.37 -19.61
C ASP A 125 -13.78 -20.40 -20.42
N SER A 126 -14.41 -19.67 -21.35
CA SER A 126 -13.67 -18.78 -22.27
C SER A 126 -13.51 -17.37 -21.70
N LYS A 127 -12.32 -16.77 -21.90
CA LYS A 127 -12.05 -15.35 -21.55
C LYS A 127 -13.09 -14.41 -22.19
N THR A 128 -13.50 -14.69 -23.41
CA THR A 128 -14.50 -13.86 -24.12
C THR A 128 -15.84 -13.87 -23.42
N ASP A 129 -16.28 -15.02 -22.90
CA ASP A 129 -17.57 -15.12 -22.21
C ASP A 129 -17.44 -14.57 -20.77
N MET A 130 -16.30 -14.76 -20.10
CA MET A 130 -16.01 -14.07 -18.83
C MET A 130 -16.16 -12.54 -18.97
N LEU A 131 -15.62 -11.97 -20.04
CA LEU A 131 -15.73 -10.53 -20.30
C LEU A 131 -17.12 -10.07 -20.71
N LYS A 132 -17.96 -10.93 -21.26
CA LYS A 132 -19.40 -10.62 -21.50
C LYS A 132 -20.19 -10.57 -20.19
N ASP A 133 -19.85 -11.43 -19.24
CA ASP A 133 -20.51 -11.48 -17.93
C ASP A 133 -19.99 -10.41 -16.97
N ALA A 134 -18.73 -9.98 -17.11
CA ALA A 134 -18.08 -9.06 -16.18
C ALA A 134 -18.85 -7.76 -15.87
N PRO A 135 -19.66 -7.15 -16.77
CA PRO A 135 -20.46 -5.98 -16.43
C PRO A 135 -21.38 -6.15 -15.23
N MET A 136 -21.87 -7.38 -14.94
CA MET A 136 -22.70 -7.65 -13.75
C MET A 136 -21.92 -7.50 -12.43
N ALA A 137 -20.60 -7.65 -12.46
CA ALA A 137 -19.71 -7.50 -11.33
C ALA A 137 -19.24 -6.05 -11.10
N GLY A 138 -19.53 -5.16 -12.06
CA GLY A 138 -19.07 -3.79 -12.07
C GLY A 138 -19.68 -2.94 -10.95
N ILE A 139 -18.92 -2.01 -10.40
CA ILE A 139 -19.27 -1.12 -9.30
C ILE A 139 -20.61 -0.38 -9.55
N MET A 140 -20.87 -0.01 -10.81
CA MET A 140 -22.03 0.77 -11.22
C MET A 140 -23.13 -0.09 -11.89
N TYR A 141 -23.08 -1.43 -11.75
CA TYR A 141 -24.07 -2.33 -12.34
C TYR A 141 -25.48 -2.04 -11.80
N ASP A 142 -25.64 -2.08 -10.50
CA ASP A 142 -26.92 -1.68 -9.88
C ASP A 142 -26.96 -0.16 -9.68
N LYS A 143 -27.62 0.52 -10.60
CA LYS A 143 -27.80 1.98 -10.55
C LYS A 143 -28.81 2.43 -9.49
N SER A 144 -29.63 1.51 -8.97
CA SER A 144 -30.66 1.79 -7.95
C SER A 144 -30.10 1.70 -6.53
N LEU A 145 -28.92 1.09 -6.34
CA LEU A 145 -28.29 0.97 -5.04
C LEU A 145 -28.02 2.35 -4.43
N ASP A 146 -28.42 2.51 -3.17
CA ASP A 146 -28.19 3.73 -2.40
C ASP A 146 -26.70 4.16 -2.48
N PRO A 147 -26.41 5.44 -2.81
CA PRO A 147 -25.05 5.92 -2.95
C PRO A 147 -24.19 5.76 -1.68
N ASP A 148 -24.79 5.86 -0.48
CA ASP A 148 -24.09 5.72 0.79
C ASP A 148 -23.74 4.25 1.06
N ILE A 149 -24.67 3.34 0.79
CA ILE A 149 -24.42 1.89 0.83
C ILE A 149 -23.29 1.51 -0.14
N ARG A 150 -23.35 1.99 -1.39
CA ARG A 150 -22.28 1.77 -2.37
C ARG A 150 -20.93 2.30 -1.87
N SER A 151 -20.92 3.54 -1.37
CA SER A 151 -19.72 4.20 -0.84
C SER A 151 -19.09 3.39 0.29
N LEU A 152 -19.86 2.96 1.28
CA LEU A 152 -19.38 2.18 2.42
C LEU A 152 -18.89 0.79 2.00
N ARG A 153 -19.63 0.08 1.13
CA ARG A 153 -19.19 -1.21 0.58
C ARG A 153 -17.87 -1.10 -0.16
N GLN A 154 -17.64 -0.03 -0.93
CA GLN A 154 -16.38 0.22 -1.62
C GLN A 154 -15.27 0.60 -0.63
N THR A 155 -15.57 1.39 0.38
CA THR A 155 -14.61 1.77 1.44
C THR A 155 -14.10 0.52 2.18
N ILE A 156 -15.00 -0.38 2.58
CA ILE A 156 -14.64 -1.66 3.21
C ILE A 156 -13.79 -2.51 2.24
N LEU A 157 -14.23 -2.69 0.99
CA LEU A 157 -13.47 -3.46 0.00
C LEU A 157 -12.07 -2.88 -0.21
N TYR A 158 -11.93 -1.56 -0.28
CA TYR A 158 -10.62 -0.92 -0.47
C TYR A 158 -9.75 -1.02 0.79
N GLY A 159 -10.35 -0.96 1.97
CA GLY A 159 -9.67 -1.31 3.22
C GLY A 159 -9.13 -2.74 3.18
N LEU A 160 -9.97 -3.72 2.80
CA LEU A 160 -9.56 -5.13 2.67
C LEU A 160 -8.42 -5.33 1.65
N LYS A 161 -8.44 -4.61 0.52
CA LYS A 161 -7.33 -4.62 -0.45
C LYS A 161 -6.03 -4.09 0.18
N GLY A 162 -6.10 -3.03 0.98
CA GLY A 162 -4.93 -2.50 1.70
C GLY A 162 -4.39 -3.49 2.73
N ILE A 163 -5.29 -4.05 3.56
CA ILE A 163 -4.95 -5.08 4.56
C ILE A 163 -4.28 -6.28 3.89
N SER A 164 -4.80 -6.74 2.73
CA SER A 164 -4.25 -7.91 2.02
C SER A 164 -2.82 -7.71 1.54
N ALA A 165 -2.44 -6.47 1.17
CA ALA A 165 -1.07 -6.18 0.77
C ALA A 165 -0.08 -6.30 1.94
N TYR A 166 -0.48 -5.92 3.15
CA TYR A 166 0.31 -6.08 4.37
C TYR A 166 0.30 -7.54 4.87
N GLY A 167 -0.88 -8.19 4.86
CA GLY A 167 -1.06 -9.60 5.25
C GLY A 167 -0.23 -10.54 4.38
N HIS A 168 -0.21 -10.33 3.07
CA HIS A 168 0.61 -11.09 2.15
C HIS A 168 2.11 -11.04 2.52
N GLN A 169 2.64 -9.85 2.84
CA GLN A 169 4.05 -9.72 3.23
C GLN A 169 4.34 -10.38 4.58
N ALA A 170 3.46 -10.23 5.56
CA ALA A 170 3.59 -10.89 6.87
C ALA A 170 3.53 -12.41 6.73
N ARG A 171 2.57 -12.93 5.96
CA ARG A 171 2.39 -14.37 5.70
C ARG A 171 3.59 -14.99 4.99
N GLU A 172 4.24 -14.27 4.08
CA GLU A 172 5.49 -14.72 3.46
C GLU A 172 6.63 -14.94 4.46
N LEU A 173 6.60 -14.22 5.58
CA LEU A 173 7.53 -14.36 6.70
C LEU A 173 7.05 -15.35 7.78
N GLY A 174 5.89 -16.00 7.57
CA GLY A 174 5.30 -16.97 8.49
C GLY A 174 4.42 -16.34 9.60
N TYR A 175 4.07 -15.06 9.47
CA TYR A 175 3.24 -14.35 10.42
C TYR A 175 1.84 -14.10 9.83
N PHE A 176 0.80 -14.43 10.59
CA PHE A 176 -0.60 -14.22 10.22
C PHE A 176 -1.47 -14.10 11.48
N SER A 177 -2.74 -13.75 11.31
CA SER A 177 -3.74 -13.67 12.37
C SER A 177 -4.99 -14.40 11.92
N ASP A 178 -5.44 -15.40 12.70
CA ASP A 178 -6.69 -16.11 12.42
C ASP A 178 -7.89 -15.15 12.42
N GLU A 179 -7.85 -14.13 13.28
CA GLU A 179 -8.89 -13.10 13.33
C GLU A 179 -8.98 -12.27 12.04
N VAL A 180 -7.84 -11.91 11.45
CA VAL A 180 -7.80 -11.21 10.15
C VAL A 180 -8.23 -12.14 9.03
N ASP A 181 -7.80 -13.40 9.08
CA ASP A 181 -8.15 -14.43 8.10
C ASP A 181 -9.68 -14.65 8.03
N ASP A 182 -10.32 -14.83 9.18
CA ASP A 182 -11.78 -14.96 9.27
C ASP A 182 -12.49 -13.66 8.88
N PHE A 183 -11.89 -12.50 9.21
CA PHE A 183 -12.46 -11.20 8.87
C PHE A 183 -12.55 -10.97 7.36
N TYR A 184 -11.56 -11.42 6.55
CA TYR A 184 -11.69 -11.34 5.09
C TYR A 184 -12.98 -12.02 4.60
N ILE A 185 -13.27 -13.20 5.12
CA ILE A 185 -14.46 -13.99 4.76
C ILE A 185 -15.74 -13.26 5.14
N LEU A 186 -15.82 -12.84 6.42
CA LEU A 186 -17.02 -12.20 6.95
C LEU A 186 -17.30 -10.84 6.29
N ALA A 187 -16.26 -10.04 6.08
CA ALA A 187 -16.42 -8.71 5.49
C ALA A 187 -16.74 -8.77 3.98
N LEU A 188 -16.12 -9.69 3.22
CA LEU A 188 -16.43 -9.88 1.79
C LEU A 188 -17.85 -10.39 1.58
N GLU A 189 -18.35 -11.28 2.44
CA GLU A 189 -19.76 -11.71 2.38
C GLU A 189 -20.68 -10.57 2.78
N ALA A 190 -20.41 -9.88 3.91
CA ALA A 190 -21.25 -8.82 4.42
C ALA A 190 -21.49 -7.69 3.39
N ILE A 191 -20.49 -7.32 2.58
CA ILE A 191 -20.68 -6.31 1.52
C ILE A 191 -21.52 -6.81 0.32
N THR A 192 -22.01 -8.07 0.36
CA THR A 192 -23.01 -8.60 -0.59
C THR A 192 -24.42 -8.61 -0.02
N ASP A 193 -24.58 -8.39 1.28
CA ASP A 193 -25.88 -8.48 1.95
C ASP A 193 -26.66 -7.17 1.83
N ASP A 194 -27.76 -7.17 1.06
CA ASP A 194 -28.60 -6.00 0.83
C ASP A 194 -29.48 -5.62 2.03
N ARG A 195 -29.47 -6.43 3.10
CA ARG A 195 -30.20 -6.13 4.34
C ARG A 195 -29.42 -5.23 5.28
N LEU A 196 -28.11 -5.08 5.09
CA LEU A 196 -27.27 -4.23 5.96
C LEU A 196 -27.60 -2.75 5.76
N THR A 197 -27.77 -2.07 6.88
CA THR A 197 -28.01 -0.63 6.93
C THR A 197 -26.70 0.17 6.80
N VAL A 198 -26.84 1.49 6.63
CA VAL A 198 -25.68 2.41 6.65
C VAL A 198 -24.91 2.29 7.97
N GLU A 199 -25.62 2.19 9.11
CA GLU A 199 -25.03 2.05 10.43
C GLU A 199 -24.27 0.74 10.59
N ASP A 200 -24.80 -0.37 10.02
CA ASP A 200 -24.08 -1.67 10.01
C ASP A 200 -22.78 -1.57 9.23
N LEU A 201 -22.82 -0.94 8.07
CA LEU A 201 -21.64 -0.76 7.21
C LEU A 201 -20.63 0.21 7.81
N ILE A 202 -21.06 1.25 8.55
CA ILE A 202 -20.16 2.12 9.32
C ILE A 202 -19.42 1.30 10.38
N ARG A 203 -20.14 0.46 11.16
CA ARG A 203 -19.49 -0.42 12.15
C ARG A 203 -18.50 -1.38 11.49
N LEU A 204 -18.85 -1.97 10.34
CA LEU A 204 -17.93 -2.83 9.59
C LEU A 204 -16.73 -2.06 9.04
N THR A 205 -16.90 -0.80 8.63
CA THR A 205 -15.81 0.08 8.21
C THR A 205 -14.82 0.33 9.35
N MET A 206 -15.32 0.62 10.57
CA MET A 206 -14.45 0.78 11.75
C MET A 206 -13.73 -0.53 12.09
N ARG A 207 -14.44 -1.66 12.02
CA ARG A 207 -13.82 -2.98 12.23
C ARG A 207 -12.74 -3.29 11.20
N THR A 208 -12.90 -2.85 9.96
CA THR A 208 -11.86 -2.93 8.93
C THR A 208 -10.60 -2.15 9.36
N GLY A 209 -10.76 -0.99 9.98
CA GLY A 209 -9.65 -0.21 10.55
C GLY A 209 -8.91 -0.95 11.68
N GLU A 210 -9.65 -1.60 12.59
CA GLU A 210 -9.06 -2.42 13.66
C GLU A 210 -8.23 -3.58 13.09
N MET A 211 -8.74 -4.25 12.05
CA MET A 211 -8.01 -5.33 11.37
C MET A 211 -6.78 -4.80 10.60
N ALA A 212 -6.83 -3.58 10.09
CA ALA A 212 -5.66 -2.95 9.51
C ALA A 212 -4.54 -2.75 10.53
N ILE A 213 -4.86 -2.36 11.77
CA ILE A 213 -3.88 -2.26 12.87
C ILE A 213 -3.29 -3.64 13.19
N GLU A 214 -4.14 -4.67 13.30
CA GLU A 214 -3.67 -6.02 13.63
C GLU A 214 -2.73 -6.58 12.57
N VAL A 215 -3.04 -6.39 11.28
CA VAL A 215 -2.17 -6.89 10.21
C VAL A 215 -0.87 -6.10 10.11
N MET A 216 -0.89 -4.77 10.29
CA MET A 216 0.32 -3.96 10.33
C MET A 216 1.20 -4.34 11.51
N LYS A 217 0.62 -4.65 12.68
CA LYS A 217 1.33 -5.19 13.84
C LYS A 217 2.01 -6.53 13.50
N LYS A 218 1.30 -7.46 12.84
CA LYS A 218 1.90 -8.74 12.42
C LYS A 218 3.07 -8.55 11.47
N LEU A 219 2.98 -7.59 10.55
CA LEU A 219 4.06 -7.27 9.64
C LEU A 219 5.25 -6.61 10.35
N ASP A 220 5.01 -5.71 11.30
CA ASP A 220 6.04 -5.12 12.15
C ASP A 220 6.74 -6.19 13.00
N ASP A 221 5.98 -7.06 13.67
CA ASP A 221 6.51 -8.20 14.45
C ASP A 221 7.37 -9.11 13.56
N ALA A 222 6.94 -9.41 12.33
CA ALA A 222 7.68 -10.23 11.39
C ALA A 222 9.00 -9.58 10.97
N ASN A 223 8.94 -8.33 10.52
CA ASN A 223 10.10 -7.60 10.03
C ASN A 223 11.13 -7.37 11.15
N THR A 224 10.69 -6.95 12.33
CA THR A 224 11.58 -6.64 13.46
C THR A 224 12.18 -7.90 14.09
N THR A 225 11.45 -9.03 14.12
CA THR A 225 11.98 -10.31 14.58
C THR A 225 13.04 -10.86 13.65
N ILE A 226 12.83 -10.78 12.33
CA ILE A 226 13.71 -11.41 11.34
C ILE A 226 14.90 -10.52 11.01
N TYR A 227 14.69 -9.22 10.88
CA TYR A 227 15.72 -8.27 10.41
C TYR A 227 16.28 -7.36 11.50
N GLY A 228 15.71 -7.40 12.70
CA GLY A 228 16.05 -6.50 13.82
C GLY A 228 15.24 -5.20 13.77
N ASN A 229 15.21 -4.45 14.88
CA ASN A 229 14.55 -3.15 14.92
C ASN A 229 15.28 -2.14 14.01
N PRO A 230 14.56 -1.33 13.25
CA PRO A 230 15.18 -0.24 12.50
C PRO A 230 15.93 0.72 13.42
N SER A 231 17.13 1.11 13.01
CA SER A 231 17.96 2.09 13.71
C SER A 231 18.43 3.18 12.75
N PRO A 232 18.68 4.42 13.26
CA PRO A 232 19.11 5.53 12.43
C PRO A 232 20.31 5.18 11.56
N HIS A 233 20.18 5.35 10.26
CA HIS A 233 21.20 4.98 9.28
C HIS A 233 21.25 5.99 8.13
N LYS A 234 22.49 6.37 7.73
CA LYS A 234 22.74 7.23 6.58
C LYS A 234 22.73 6.42 5.30
N VAL A 235 21.92 6.81 4.34
CA VAL A 235 21.74 6.13 3.05
C VAL A 235 22.24 7.02 1.93
N ASN A 236 23.18 6.51 1.14
CA ASN A 236 23.65 7.20 -0.06
C ASN A 236 22.54 7.26 -1.12
N VAL A 237 22.35 8.43 -1.75
CA VAL A 237 21.33 8.66 -2.79
C VAL A 237 21.95 9.02 -4.15
N THR A 238 23.24 8.71 -4.34
CA THR A 238 23.98 8.90 -5.58
C THR A 238 24.43 7.56 -6.15
N ILE A 239 24.93 7.57 -7.39
CA ILE A 239 25.32 6.34 -8.08
C ILE A 239 26.75 5.90 -7.76
N LYS A 240 26.98 4.59 -7.78
CA LYS A 240 28.27 3.91 -7.73
C LYS A 240 28.56 3.23 -9.05
N LYS A 241 29.84 3.21 -9.43
CA LYS A 241 30.35 2.48 -10.59
C LYS A 241 30.07 0.98 -10.46
N GLY A 242 29.77 0.34 -11.59
CA GLY A 242 29.61 -1.11 -11.73
C GLY A 242 28.19 -1.55 -12.04
N PRO A 243 28.00 -2.85 -12.30
CA PRO A 243 26.67 -3.42 -12.57
C PRO A 243 25.76 -3.26 -11.38
N PHE A 244 24.45 -3.15 -11.63
CA PHE A 244 23.49 -2.93 -10.55
C PHE A 244 22.09 -3.47 -10.85
N ILE A 245 21.36 -3.72 -9.76
CA ILE A 245 19.93 -4.01 -9.77
C ILE A 245 19.24 -3.01 -8.84
N ILE A 246 18.17 -2.39 -9.32
CA ILE A 246 17.27 -1.55 -8.52
C ILE A 246 16.12 -2.42 -8.02
N VAL A 247 15.86 -2.42 -6.71
CA VAL A 247 14.75 -3.14 -6.10
C VAL A 247 13.69 -2.14 -5.64
N SER A 248 12.50 -2.24 -6.20
CA SER A 248 11.37 -1.38 -5.88
C SER A 248 10.20 -2.19 -5.29
N GLY A 249 9.37 -1.54 -4.49
CA GLY A 249 8.26 -2.16 -3.76
C GLY A 249 8.50 -2.17 -2.26
N HIS A 250 7.98 -3.21 -1.56
CA HIS A 250 7.94 -3.22 -0.09
C HIS A 250 8.53 -4.49 0.53
N ASN A 251 8.59 -5.61 -0.21
CA ASN A 251 8.85 -6.94 0.34
C ASN A 251 10.32 -7.13 0.73
N LEU A 252 10.61 -7.12 2.03
CA LEU A 252 11.96 -7.26 2.57
C LEU A 252 12.54 -8.67 2.36
N LYS A 253 11.69 -9.71 2.32
CA LYS A 253 12.13 -11.08 2.05
C LYS A 253 12.69 -11.25 0.65
N ASP A 254 12.06 -10.64 -0.35
CA ASP A 254 12.58 -10.66 -1.72
C ASP A 254 13.92 -9.94 -1.83
N LEU A 255 14.04 -8.79 -1.15
CA LEU A 255 15.31 -8.08 -1.09
C LEU A 255 16.40 -8.95 -0.44
N GLU A 256 16.12 -9.60 0.69
CA GLU A 256 17.07 -10.47 1.37
C GLU A 256 17.51 -11.63 0.47
N MET A 257 16.54 -12.29 -0.20
CA MET A 257 16.88 -13.39 -1.13
C MET A 257 17.76 -12.93 -2.29
N LEU A 258 17.50 -11.73 -2.85
CA LEU A 258 18.36 -11.14 -3.88
C LEU A 258 19.74 -10.79 -3.33
N LEU A 259 19.83 -10.16 -2.16
CA LEU A 259 21.10 -9.82 -1.51
C LEU A 259 21.97 -11.06 -1.28
N LYS A 260 21.37 -12.17 -0.82
CA LYS A 260 22.10 -13.46 -0.66
C LYS A 260 22.62 -14.00 -1.99
N GLN A 261 21.86 -13.90 -3.08
CA GLN A 261 22.26 -14.43 -4.40
C GLN A 261 23.24 -13.51 -5.13
N THR A 262 23.33 -12.24 -4.76
CA THR A 262 24.26 -11.26 -5.35
C THR A 262 25.53 -11.04 -4.53
N GLU A 263 25.66 -11.65 -3.35
CA GLU A 263 26.85 -11.52 -2.51
C GLU A 263 28.09 -12.06 -3.24
N GLY A 264 29.15 -11.25 -3.30
CA GLY A 264 30.39 -11.59 -3.98
C GLY A 264 30.37 -11.52 -5.51
N THR A 265 29.25 -11.16 -6.13
CA THR A 265 29.13 -11.05 -7.62
C THR A 265 29.64 -9.72 -8.18
N GLY A 266 29.92 -8.73 -7.35
CA GLY A 266 30.28 -7.37 -7.76
C GLY A 266 29.10 -6.49 -8.21
N ILE A 267 27.87 -6.97 -8.05
CA ILE A 267 26.66 -6.22 -8.36
C ILE A 267 26.31 -5.28 -7.20
N ASN A 268 26.01 -4.02 -7.50
CA ASN A 268 25.46 -3.05 -6.56
C ASN A 268 23.93 -3.22 -6.49
N ILE A 269 23.37 -3.27 -5.29
CA ILE A 269 21.91 -3.27 -5.08
C ILE A 269 21.48 -1.89 -4.60
N TYR A 270 20.53 -1.30 -5.30
CA TYR A 270 19.86 -0.06 -4.91
C TYR A 270 18.43 -0.34 -4.51
N THR A 271 17.95 0.36 -3.50
CA THR A 271 16.51 0.45 -3.22
C THR A 271 15.88 1.56 -4.05
N HIS A 272 14.56 1.47 -4.23
CA HIS A 272 13.74 2.50 -4.85
C HIS A 272 12.37 2.52 -4.18
N GLY A 273 11.73 3.69 -4.09
CA GLY A 273 10.40 3.81 -3.49
C GLY A 273 10.37 3.30 -2.05
N GLU A 274 9.35 2.53 -1.73
CA GLU A 274 9.11 2.03 -0.37
C GLU A 274 10.13 0.97 0.12
N MET A 275 11.09 0.59 -0.70
CA MET A 275 12.20 -0.26 -0.24
C MET A 275 13.25 0.53 0.57
N LEU A 276 13.28 1.87 0.49
CA LEU A 276 14.26 2.72 1.21
C LEU A 276 14.39 2.40 2.72
N PRO A 277 13.31 2.20 3.48
CA PRO A 277 13.41 1.94 4.92
C PRO A 277 14.18 0.67 5.30
N CYS A 278 14.40 -0.26 4.35
CA CYS A 278 15.17 -1.48 4.61
C CYS A 278 16.60 -1.20 5.12
N HIS A 279 17.17 -0.06 4.76
CA HIS A 279 18.48 0.38 5.22
C HIS A 279 18.57 0.65 6.73
N GLY A 280 17.44 0.75 7.42
CA GLY A 280 17.40 0.85 8.88
C GLY A 280 17.60 -0.49 9.59
N TYR A 281 17.31 -1.62 8.93
CA TYR A 281 17.31 -2.94 9.54
C TYR A 281 18.72 -3.56 9.53
N ASP A 282 19.24 -3.96 10.71
CA ASP A 282 20.59 -4.56 10.85
C ASP A 282 20.76 -5.84 10.02
N GLY A 283 19.71 -6.65 9.90
CA GLY A 283 19.69 -7.87 9.10
C GLY A 283 19.88 -7.66 7.61
N LEU A 284 19.59 -6.45 7.11
CA LEU A 284 19.69 -6.08 5.69
C LEU A 284 20.89 -5.16 5.40
N LYS A 285 21.12 -4.14 6.21
CA LYS A 285 22.24 -3.20 6.00
C LYS A 285 23.63 -3.82 6.19
N LYS A 286 23.71 -5.03 6.74
CA LYS A 286 24.97 -5.80 6.83
C LYS A 286 25.58 -6.16 5.46
N TYR A 287 24.75 -6.21 4.40
CA TYR A 287 25.23 -6.50 3.05
C TYR A 287 25.89 -5.27 2.44
N SER A 288 27.21 -5.27 2.31
CA SER A 288 28.01 -4.12 1.86
C SER A 288 27.71 -3.68 0.42
N HIS A 289 27.12 -4.56 -0.40
CA HIS A 289 26.69 -4.27 -1.76
C HIS A 289 25.24 -3.74 -1.85
N LEU A 290 24.54 -3.57 -0.73
CA LEU A 290 23.35 -2.74 -0.62
C LEU A 290 23.79 -1.27 -0.49
N VAL A 291 24.05 -0.62 -1.62
CA VAL A 291 24.89 0.59 -1.69
C VAL A 291 24.13 1.90 -1.49
N GLY A 292 22.81 1.91 -1.56
CA GLY A 292 22.02 3.13 -1.38
C GLY A 292 20.65 3.08 -2.02
N ASN A 293 20.04 4.25 -2.14
CA ASN A 293 18.72 4.43 -2.73
C ASN A 293 18.82 5.18 -4.07
N PHE A 294 18.21 4.61 -5.11
CA PHE A 294 18.15 5.20 -6.45
C PHE A 294 16.84 5.97 -6.66
N GLY A 295 16.94 7.18 -7.15
CA GLY A 295 15.75 7.94 -7.54
C GLY A 295 14.86 8.40 -6.39
N GLY A 296 13.58 8.19 -6.53
CA GLY A 296 12.53 8.67 -5.62
C GLY A 296 11.38 7.70 -5.48
N ALA A 297 10.14 8.23 -5.51
CA ALA A 297 8.94 7.43 -5.40
C ALA A 297 8.47 6.87 -6.77
N TRP A 298 7.40 6.07 -6.72
CA TRP A 298 6.81 5.39 -7.87
C TRP A 298 6.43 6.30 -9.04
N GLN A 299 6.09 7.56 -8.77
CA GLN A 299 5.64 8.53 -9.76
C GLN A 299 6.67 8.82 -10.84
N ASP A 300 7.94 8.75 -10.49
CA ASP A 300 9.06 9.11 -11.36
C ASP A 300 9.69 7.90 -12.07
N GLN A 301 9.18 6.68 -11.88
CA GLN A 301 9.73 5.45 -12.45
C GLN A 301 10.01 5.57 -13.95
N GLN A 302 9.05 6.05 -14.73
CA GLN A 302 9.19 6.17 -16.18
C GLN A 302 10.32 7.10 -16.62
N LYS A 303 10.68 8.07 -15.79
CA LYS A 303 11.81 8.99 -16.00
C LYS A 303 13.10 8.43 -15.43
N GLN A 304 13.05 7.86 -14.25
CA GLN A 304 14.23 7.41 -13.52
C GLN A 304 14.80 6.10 -14.07
N PHE A 305 13.95 5.21 -14.59
CA PHE A 305 14.38 3.94 -15.18
C PHE A 305 14.73 4.05 -16.68
N ASP A 306 14.48 5.21 -17.27
CA ASP A 306 14.76 5.46 -18.69
C ASP A 306 16.27 5.41 -18.96
N ASN A 307 16.68 4.59 -19.93
CA ASN A 307 18.07 4.47 -20.41
C ASN A 307 19.16 4.20 -19.36
N ILE A 308 18.83 3.72 -18.15
CA ILE A 308 19.84 3.32 -17.17
C ILE A 308 20.50 1.98 -17.56
N PRO A 309 21.82 1.78 -17.35
CA PRO A 309 22.52 0.57 -17.72
C PRO A 309 22.44 -0.53 -16.63
N GLY A 310 21.25 -0.84 -16.13
CA GLY A 310 21.02 -1.82 -15.07
C GLY A 310 19.63 -2.43 -15.13
N CYS A 311 19.36 -3.39 -14.27
CA CYS A 311 18.08 -4.08 -14.17
C CYS A 311 17.21 -3.53 -13.04
N ILE A 312 15.91 -3.76 -13.13
CA ILE A 312 14.91 -3.35 -12.15
C ILE A 312 14.11 -4.59 -11.71
N LEU A 313 13.95 -4.77 -10.39
CA LEU A 313 13.08 -5.78 -9.79
C LEU A 313 11.91 -5.09 -9.06
N MET A 314 10.69 -5.38 -9.49
CA MET A 314 9.46 -4.93 -8.84
C MET A 314 8.94 -6.04 -7.93
N THR A 315 8.97 -5.82 -6.62
CA THR A 315 8.54 -6.83 -5.64
C THR A 315 7.07 -6.71 -5.27
N THR A 316 6.55 -5.49 -5.25
CA THR A 316 5.15 -5.15 -4.97
C THR A 316 4.76 -3.90 -5.77
N ASN A 317 3.59 -3.32 -5.51
CA ASN A 317 3.20 -2.04 -6.08
C ASN A 317 4.11 -0.88 -5.56
N CYS A 318 4.16 0.29 -6.19
CA CYS A 318 3.39 0.60 -7.40
C CYS A 318 4.23 0.33 -8.65
N LEU A 319 3.68 -0.42 -9.60
CA LEU A 319 4.26 -0.58 -10.93
C LEU A 319 3.63 0.44 -11.88
N MET A 320 4.43 1.32 -12.47
CA MET A 320 4.01 2.19 -13.57
C MET A 320 4.18 1.45 -14.89
N ARG A 321 3.37 1.82 -15.90
CA ARG A 321 3.52 1.26 -17.25
C ARG A 321 4.98 1.33 -17.70
N PRO A 322 5.66 0.17 -17.92
CA PRO A 322 7.04 0.17 -18.40
C PRO A 322 7.15 0.79 -19.78
N ARG A 323 8.19 1.61 -19.99
CA ARG A 323 8.53 2.14 -21.31
C ARG A 323 9.36 1.12 -22.09
N ASP A 324 9.30 1.17 -23.42
CA ASP A 324 10.05 0.29 -24.31
C ASP A 324 11.57 0.39 -24.06
N SER A 325 12.06 1.55 -23.60
CA SER A 325 13.47 1.79 -23.30
C SER A 325 14.04 0.95 -22.13
N TYR A 326 13.18 0.35 -21.29
CA TYR A 326 13.61 -0.50 -20.18
C TYR A 326 12.71 -1.73 -19.94
N LYS A 327 11.71 -1.99 -20.80
CA LYS A 327 10.79 -3.11 -20.65
C LYS A 327 11.48 -4.47 -20.66
N ASP A 328 12.59 -4.60 -21.36
CA ASP A 328 13.42 -5.80 -21.45
C ASP A 328 14.31 -6.03 -20.22
N ARG A 329 14.44 -5.03 -19.33
CA ARG A 329 15.30 -5.03 -18.14
C ARG A 329 14.55 -4.89 -16.82
N ILE A 330 13.22 -4.81 -16.88
CA ILE A 330 12.37 -4.83 -15.68
C ILE A 330 11.80 -6.23 -15.47
N TYR A 331 11.86 -6.67 -14.24
CA TYR A 331 11.34 -7.95 -13.77
C TYR A 331 10.31 -7.71 -12.69
N SER A 332 9.34 -8.59 -12.60
CA SER A 332 8.34 -8.59 -11.53
C SER A 332 8.39 -9.88 -10.73
N THR A 333 7.83 -9.87 -9.53
CA THR A 333 7.64 -11.05 -8.70
C THR A 333 6.36 -10.92 -7.86
N ASN A 334 5.98 -11.95 -7.11
CA ASN A 334 4.73 -12.03 -6.33
C ASN A 334 3.50 -11.78 -7.21
N VAL A 335 2.60 -10.92 -6.77
CA VAL A 335 1.36 -10.59 -7.51
C VAL A 335 1.55 -9.46 -8.53
N VAL A 336 2.74 -8.87 -8.63
CA VAL A 336 3.01 -7.78 -9.57
C VAL A 336 3.19 -8.33 -10.98
N GLY A 337 2.55 -7.72 -11.95
CA GLY A 337 2.66 -8.17 -13.34
C GLY A 337 2.29 -7.09 -14.36
N TRP A 338 2.91 -7.19 -15.53
CA TRP A 338 2.58 -6.42 -16.72
C TRP A 338 2.80 -7.29 -17.94
N ASP A 339 1.89 -7.23 -18.91
CA ASP A 339 2.03 -8.00 -20.15
C ASP A 339 3.40 -7.80 -20.82
N GLY A 340 4.09 -8.91 -21.08
CA GLY A 340 5.43 -8.96 -21.66
C GLY A 340 6.57 -8.52 -20.73
N VAL A 341 6.34 -8.32 -19.44
CA VAL A 341 7.39 -8.18 -18.41
C VAL A 341 7.74 -9.56 -17.86
N LYS A 342 9.03 -9.84 -17.73
CA LYS A 342 9.51 -11.11 -17.16
C LYS A 342 9.10 -11.23 -15.69
N HIS A 343 8.53 -12.38 -15.34
CA HIS A 343 8.07 -12.67 -13.98
C HIS A 343 8.92 -13.74 -13.32
N ILE A 344 9.43 -13.44 -12.12
CA ILE A 344 10.20 -14.37 -11.29
C ILE A 344 9.25 -15.03 -10.30
N GLY A 345 8.83 -16.24 -10.63
CA GLY A 345 7.96 -17.04 -9.79
C GLY A 345 8.67 -17.67 -8.60
N ARG A 346 7.87 -18.22 -7.69
CA ARG A 346 8.35 -18.96 -6.52
C ARG A 346 8.54 -20.44 -6.88
N LYS A 347 9.63 -21.04 -6.41
CA LYS A 347 9.88 -22.48 -6.47
C LYS A 347 9.04 -23.23 -5.41
N GLU A 348 8.96 -24.55 -5.52
CA GLU A 348 8.23 -25.40 -4.55
C GLU A 348 8.74 -25.25 -3.10
N ASN A 349 10.04 -25.00 -2.92
CA ASN A 349 10.65 -24.76 -1.60
C ASN A 349 10.41 -23.34 -1.06
N GLY A 350 9.67 -22.50 -1.77
CA GLY A 350 9.39 -21.13 -1.39
C GLY A 350 10.44 -20.08 -1.83
N ASP A 351 11.59 -20.52 -2.37
CA ASP A 351 12.65 -19.63 -2.84
C ASP A 351 12.33 -19.06 -4.23
N LYS A 352 13.05 -17.98 -4.58
CA LYS A 352 13.04 -17.38 -5.92
C LYS A 352 14.42 -17.45 -6.54
N ASP A 353 14.47 -17.62 -7.86
CA ASP A 353 15.70 -17.68 -8.63
C ASP A 353 15.95 -16.36 -9.36
N PHE A 354 16.90 -15.61 -8.89
CA PHE A 354 17.28 -14.33 -9.49
C PHE A 354 18.44 -14.44 -10.50
N SER A 355 18.84 -15.66 -10.90
CA SER A 355 20.00 -15.87 -11.79
C SER A 355 19.90 -15.14 -13.11
N GLU A 356 18.70 -15.04 -13.70
CA GLU A 356 18.46 -14.36 -14.99
C GLU A 356 18.70 -12.85 -14.89
N ILE A 357 18.10 -12.17 -13.90
CA ILE A 357 18.29 -10.73 -13.69
C ILE A 357 19.73 -10.40 -13.28
N ILE A 358 20.38 -11.27 -12.48
CA ILE A 358 21.77 -11.15 -12.10
C ILE A 358 22.68 -11.20 -13.34
N LYS A 359 22.49 -12.20 -14.20
CA LYS A 359 23.25 -12.34 -15.45
C LYS A 359 23.08 -11.11 -16.33
N GLN A 360 21.85 -10.65 -16.54
CA GLN A 360 21.57 -9.48 -17.37
C GLN A 360 22.20 -8.21 -16.79
N ALA A 361 22.16 -8.02 -15.47
CA ALA A 361 22.78 -6.86 -14.82
C ALA A 361 24.31 -6.82 -15.04
N ILE A 362 24.99 -7.98 -14.99
CA ILE A 362 26.42 -8.10 -15.29
C ILE A 362 26.70 -7.76 -16.74
N GLU A 363 25.91 -8.28 -17.68
CA GLU A 363 26.05 -8.02 -19.12
C GLU A 363 25.87 -6.54 -19.48
N LEU A 364 24.99 -5.82 -18.79
CA LEU A 364 24.79 -4.39 -18.95
C LEU A 364 25.94 -3.52 -18.42
N GLY A 365 26.77 -4.05 -17.51
CA GLY A 365 28.00 -3.42 -17.03
C GLY A 365 27.85 -2.25 -16.07
N GLY A 366 26.67 -1.65 -15.97
CA GLY A 366 26.35 -0.62 -14.97
C GLY A 366 26.95 0.76 -15.24
N PHE A 367 26.93 1.59 -14.18
CA PHE A 367 27.50 2.95 -14.24
C PHE A 367 29.02 2.93 -14.38
N GLN A 368 29.56 3.90 -15.12
CA GLN A 368 30.99 3.96 -15.43
C GLN A 368 31.83 4.70 -14.39
N GLU A 369 31.19 5.55 -13.57
CA GLU A 369 31.83 6.42 -12.59
C GLU A 369 31.03 6.49 -11.29
N ASP A 370 31.73 6.74 -10.18
CA ASP A 370 31.12 7.09 -8.90
C ASP A 370 30.71 8.58 -8.90
N GLN A 371 29.57 8.89 -8.30
CA GLN A 371 29.23 10.27 -7.97
C GLN A 371 29.63 10.59 -6.51
N PRO A 372 29.93 11.86 -6.18
CA PRO A 372 30.12 12.27 -4.79
C PRO A 372 28.92 11.89 -3.94
N ALA A 373 29.18 11.25 -2.80
CA ALA A 373 28.13 10.76 -1.91
C ALA A 373 27.25 11.92 -1.40
N LYS A 374 25.94 11.71 -1.45
CA LYS A 374 24.93 12.51 -0.74
C LYS A 374 24.12 11.53 0.09
N GLU A 375 23.86 11.90 1.33
CA GLU A 375 23.22 11.00 2.28
C GLU A 375 21.91 11.59 2.80
N ILE A 376 20.95 10.69 3.06
CA ILE A 376 19.73 10.98 3.81
C ILE A 376 19.69 10.06 5.03
N LEU A 377 18.92 10.42 6.04
CA LEU A 377 18.79 9.67 7.27
C LEU A 377 17.44 8.94 7.30
N VAL A 378 17.45 7.64 7.64
CA VAL A 378 16.27 6.78 7.78
C VAL A 378 16.35 5.98 9.08
N GLY A 379 15.32 5.17 9.41
CA GLY A 379 15.40 4.17 10.47
C GLY A 379 14.86 4.62 11.82
N PHE A 380 13.93 5.59 11.85
CA PHE A 380 13.26 6.07 13.06
C PHE A 380 11.92 5.34 13.31
N GLY A 381 11.89 4.00 13.12
CA GLY A 381 10.75 3.21 13.59
C GLY A 381 10.52 3.35 15.09
N HIS A 382 9.38 2.85 15.61
CA HIS A 382 8.95 3.11 16.99
C HIS A 382 10.01 2.79 18.04
N HIS A 383 10.77 1.70 17.90
CA HIS A 383 11.84 1.34 18.84
C HIS A 383 12.92 2.44 18.93
N ALA A 384 13.41 2.92 17.77
CA ALA A 384 14.42 3.97 17.71
C ALA A 384 13.85 5.32 18.18
N ALA A 385 12.67 5.71 17.69
CA ALA A 385 12.05 6.98 18.07
C ALA A 385 11.75 7.04 19.58
N LEU A 386 11.24 5.96 20.18
CA LEU A 386 10.95 5.90 21.61
C LEU A 386 12.19 5.87 22.50
N SER A 387 13.37 5.50 21.97
CA SER A 387 14.62 5.65 22.71
C SER A 387 14.94 7.12 23.03
N TYR A 388 14.43 8.06 22.21
CA TYR A 388 14.54 9.51 22.42
C TYR A 388 13.35 10.11 23.18
N ALA A 389 12.35 9.31 23.60
CA ALA A 389 11.15 9.82 24.25
C ALA A 389 11.42 10.71 25.47
N PRO A 390 12.34 10.38 26.40
CA PRO A 390 12.65 11.27 27.53
C PRO A 390 13.16 12.64 27.08
N GLN A 391 14.02 12.69 26.05
CA GLN A 391 14.56 13.93 25.48
C GLN A 391 13.46 14.73 24.77
N LEU A 392 12.57 14.07 24.02
CA LEU A 392 11.44 14.69 23.33
C LEU A 392 10.46 15.31 24.34
N VAL A 393 10.11 14.59 25.39
CA VAL A 393 9.22 15.08 26.46
C VAL A 393 9.80 16.32 27.15
N GLU A 394 11.08 16.29 27.49
CA GLU A 394 11.76 17.44 28.09
C GLU A 394 11.82 18.64 27.12
N ALA A 395 12.10 18.39 25.84
CA ALA A 395 12.16 19.44 24.83
C ALA A 395 10.78 20.12 24.59
N VAL A 396 9.69 19.35 24.68
CA VAL A 396 8.33 19.91 24.62
C VAL A 396 8.02 20.70 25.90
N LYS A 397 8.28 20.13 27.08
CA LYS A 397 8.03 20.81 28.38
C LYS A 397 8.82 22.10 28.53
N SER A 398 10.05 22.15 28.00
CA SER A 398 10.88 23.36 28.02
C SER A 398 10.57 24.35 26.89
N GLY A 399 9.66 24.02 25.96
CA GLY A 399 9.29 24.84 24.82
C GLY A 399 10.32 24.87 23.68
N GLN A 400 11.31 23.98 23.69
CA GLN A 400 12.27 23.84 22.58
C GLN A 400 11.61 23.18 21.36
N ILE A 401 10.64 22.25 21.58
CA ILE A 401 9.77 21.70 20.55
C ILE A 401 8.35 22.15 20.85
N ARG A 402 7.78 22.91 19.93
CA ARG A 402 6.43 23.45 20.07
C ARG A 402 5.37 22.51 19.51
N HIS A 403 5.68 21.80 18.42
CA HIS A 403 4.70 21.00 17.69
C HIS A 403 5.36 19.89 16.88
N PHE A 404 4.61 18.83 16.62
CA PHE A 404 4.97 17.74 15.72
C PHE A 404 4.05 17.76 14.51
N PHE A 405 4.62 17.56 13.31
CA PHE A 405 3.86 17.37 12.09
C PHE A 405 4.16 15.99 11.51
N LEU A 406 3.18 15.12 11.40
CA LEU A 406 3.31 13.90 10.63
C LEU A 406 2.87 14.20 9.19
N ILE A 407 3.84 14.26 8.28
CA ILE A 407 3.64 14.54 6.85
C ILE A 407 3.97 13.26 6.09
N GLY A 408 2.95 12.52 5.62
CA GLY A 408 3.18 11.20 5.04
C GLY A 408 2.07 10.72 4.12
N GLY A 409 2.21 9.47 3.68
CA GLY A 409 1.27 8.78 2.80
C GLY A 409 1.76 8.66 1.35
N CYS A 410 0.84 8.41 0.42
CA CYS A 410 1.14 8.07 -0.97
C CYS A 410 0.90 9.25 -1.91
N ASP A 411 1.64 10.33 -1.82
CA ASP A 411 1.43 11.51 -2.66
C ASP A 411 1.55 11.20 -4.16
N GLY A 412 0.52 11.59 -4.94
CA GLY A 412 0.50 11.43 -6.39
C GLY A 412 1.24 12.55 -7.13
N ALA A 413 2.04 12.18 -8.15
CA ALA A 413 2.83 13.12 -8.93
C ALA A 413 2.02 13.80 -10.04
N ARG A 414 1.15 14.71 -9.70
CA ARG A 414 0.63 15.62 -10.73
C ARG A 414 1.47 16.90 -10.79
N PRO A 415 1.82 17.41 -11.99
CA PRO A 415 2.47 18.70 -12.12
C PRO A 415 1.70 19.80 -11.40
N GLY A 416 2.41 20.71 -10.72
CA GLY A 416 1.80 21.82 -9.97
C GLY A 416 1.27 21.46 -8.58
N ARG A 417 1.45 20.23 -8.11
CA ARG A 417 1.08 19.80 -6.76
C ARG A 417 2.30 19.80 -5.85
N ASN A 418 2.62 20.93 -5.24
CA ASN A 418 3.76 21.07 -4.34
C ASN A 418 3.38 21.22 -2.87
N TYR A 419 2.10 21.05 -2.52
CA TYR A 419 1.60 21.31 -1.17
C TYR A 419 2.45 20.68 -0.07
N TYR A 420 2.76 19.39 -0.16
CA TYR A 420 3.53 18.69 0.89
C TYR A 420 4.99 19.14 0.95
N THR A 421 5.60 19.49 -0.19
CA THR A 421 6.94 20.08 -0.24
C THR A 421 6.94 21.46 0.42
N ASP A 422 6.00 22.32 0.02
CA ASP A 422 5.86 23.68 0.53
C ASP A 422 5.53 23.65 2.03
N PHE A 423 4.63 22.73 2.46
CA PHE A 423 4.30 22.55 3.86
C PHE A 423 5.54 22.18 4.68
N ALA A 424 6.29 21.15 4.28
CA ALA A 424 7.47 20.72 5.00
C ALA A 424 8.54 21.83 5.10
N GLN A 425 8.75 22.60 4.03
CA GLN A 425 9.69 23.72 4.01
C GLN A 425 9.25 24.88 4.90
N MET A 426 7.94 25.10 5.06
CA MET A 426 7.36 26.18 5.87
C MET A 426 7.20 25.80 7.34
N VAL A 427 7.37 24.52 7.71
CA VAL A 427 7.32 24.11 9.12
C VAL A 427 8.35 24.89 9.93
N PRO A 428 7.96 25.59 11.02
CA PRO A 428 8.87 26.38 11.84
C PRO A 428 10.04 25.56 12.41
N SER A 429 11.17 26.22 12.66
CA SER A 429 12.40 25.55 13.14
C SER A 429 12.29 24.94 14.54
N ASP A 430 11.32 25.39 15.33
CA ASP A 430 10.95 24.86 16.65
C ASP A 430 9.91 23.73 16.59
N CYS A 431 9.65 23.19 15.40
CA CYS A 431 8.73 22.07 15.18
C CYS A 431 9.47 20.88 14.56
N MET A 432 9.04 19.68 14.91
CA MET A 432 9.59 18.43 14.39
C MET A 432 8.71 17.85 13.28
N ILE A 433 9.31 17.17 12.33
CA ILE A 433 8.61 16.50 11.22
C ILE A 433 8.83 15.00 11.34
N LEU A 434 7.74 14.24 11.41
CA LEU A 434 7.74 12.79 11.19
C LEU A 434 7.26 12.52 9.77
N THR A 435 7.84 11.53 9.11
CA THR A 435 7.40 11.14 7.77
C THR A 435 7.44 9.63 7.59
N LEU A 436 6.59 9.13 6.70
CA LEU A 436 6.55 7.72 6.29
C LEU A 436 5.97 7.60 4.87
N ALA A 437 6.10 6.42 4.28
CA ALA A 437 5.59 6.08 2.95
C ALA A 437 6.20 6.91 1.81
N CYS A 438 5.62 6.85 0.60
CA CYS A 438 6.15 7.51 -0.59
C CYS A 438 6.13 9.04 -0.53
N GLY A 439 5.27 9.65 0.28
CA GLY A 439 5.15 11.10 0.44
C GLY A 439 6.45 11.78 0.89
N LYS A 440 7.28 11.05 1.66
CA LYS A 440 8.60 11.53 2.09
C LYS A 440 9.50 12.03 0.96
N TYR A 441 9.39 11.44 -0.22
CA TYR A 441 10.24 11.78 -1.38
C TYR A 441 10.01 13.19 -1.94
N ARG A 442 8.96 13.86 -1.49
CA ARG A 442 8.74 15.28 -1.80
C ARG A 442 9.76 16.19 -1.12
N PHE A 443 10.36 15.75 0.00
CA PHE A 443 11.21 16.63 0.83
C PHE A 443 12.35 15.91 1.56
N ASN A 444 12.45 14.59 1.57
CA ASN A 444 13.47 13.88 2.36
C ASN A 444 14.92 14.10 1.93
N LYS A 445 15.15 14.75 0.77
CA LYS A 445 16.48 15.17 0.30
C LYS A 445 16.79 16.62 0.62
N LEU A 446 15.89 17.32 1.31
CA LEU A 446 16.09 18.68 1.82
C LEU A 446 16.78 18.62 3.20
N ASP A 447 17.51 19.67 3.52
CA ASP A 447 18.14 19.84 4.83
C ASP A 447 17.17 20.56 5.78
N PHE A 448 16.76 19.88 6.82
CA PHE A 448 15.89 20.45 7.87
C PHE A 448 16.66 20.83 9.13
N GLY A 449 17.94 20.48 9.24
CA GLY A 449 18.74 20.72 10.43
C GLY A 449 18.30 19.90 11.64
N GLU A 450 18.54 20.45 12.83
CA GLU A 450 18.26 19.81 14.11
C GLU A 450 17.36 20.68 14.99
N VAL A 451 16.64 20.05 15.92
CA VAL A 451 15.89 20.69 17.01
C VAL A 451 16.11 19.89 18.29
N ALA A 452 16.41 20.58 19.39
CA ALA A 452 16.71 19.96 20.69
C ALA A 452 17.82 18.88 20.64
N GLY A 453 18.80 19.01 19.70
CA GLY A 453 19.89 18.06 19.50
C GLY A 453 19.47 16.76 18.78
N LEU A 454 18.29 16.73 18.17
CA LEU A 454 17.78 15.62 17.35
C LEU A 454 17.58 16.07 15.90
N PRO A 455 17.73 15.16 14.92
CA PRO A 455 17.33 15.46 13.55
C PRO A 455 15.88 15.92 13.50
N ARG A 456 15.62 17.04 12.81
CA ARG A 456 14.27 17.61 12.75
C ARG A 456 13.32 16.84 11.85
N LEU A 457 13.85 16.04 10.91
CA LEU A 457 13.09 15.11 10.07
C LEU A 457 13.36 13.67 10.53
N LEU A 458 12.33 12.96 10.97
CA LEU A 458 12.38 11.55 11.37
C LEU A 458 11.63 10.70 10.34
N ASP A 459 12.34 9.86 9.57
CA ASP A 459 11.75 8.89 8.66
C ASP A 459 11.37 7.62 9.43
N VAL A 460 10.08 7.43 9.68
CA VAL A 460 9.52 6.34 10.48
C VAL A 460 9.55 5.00 9.71
N GLY A 461 9.35 5.03 8.38
CA GLY A 461 9.42 3.79 7.59
C GLY A 461 8.53 3.74 6.35
N GLN A 462 8.07 2.54 6.01
CA GLN A 462 7.14 2.25 4.91
C GLN A 462 5.70 2.69 5.25
N CYS A 463 4.75 2.47 4.34
CA CYS A 463 3.34 2.78 4.60
C CYS A 463 2.77 1.93 5.76
N ASN A 464 3.08 0.63 5.86
CA ASN A 464 2.70 -0.20 7.01
C ASN A 464 3.26 0.30 8.36
N ASP A 465 4.31 1.14 8.34
CA ASP A 465 4.87 1.75 9.55
C ASP A 465 3.99 2.89 10.12
N VAL A 466 2.76 3.08 9.58
CA VAL A 466 1.68 3.76 10.32
C VAL A 466 1.49 3.11 11.69
N TYR A 467 1.69 1.79 11.82
CA TYR A 467 1.71 1.12 13.12
C TYR A 467 2.82 1.68 14.03
N SER A 468 4.03 1.88 13.52
CA SER A 468 5.11 2.56 14.26
C SER A 468 4.74 3.98 14.67
N ALA A 469 4.10 4.75 13.78
CA ALA A 469 3.65 6.11 14.10
C ALA A 469 2.58 6.12 15.20
N ILE A 470 1.62 5.19 15.16
CA ILE A 470 0.61 4.99 16.23
C ILE A 470 1.30 4.66 17.56
N ARG A 471 2.28 3.75 17.55
CA ARG A 471 3.04 3.37 18.77
C ARG A 471 3.80 4.57 19.36
N ILE A 472 4.42 5.39 18.51
CA ILE A 472 5.12 6.62 18.95
C ILE A 472 4.13 7.61 19.55
N ALA A 473 3.02 7.88 18.86
CA ALA A 473 2.01 8.83 19.32
C ALA A 473 1.37 8.38 20.64
N THR A 474 0.99 7.11 20.76
CA THR A 474 0.41 6.56 22.00
C THR A 474 1.38 6.67 23.19
N ALA A 475 2.65 6.29 22.99
CA ALA A 475 3.64 6.38 24.06
C ALA A 475 3.96 7.83 24.50
N LEU A 476 3.92 8.78 23.54
CA LEU A 476 4.02 10.20 23.87
C LEU A 476 2.78 10.70 24.61
N ALA A 477 1.58 10.29 24.20
CA ALA A 477 0.34 10.63 24.87
C ALA A 477 0.35 10.16 26.34
N ASP A 478 0.76 8.90 26.58
CA ASP A 478 0.95 8.37 27.94
C ASP A 478 1.95 9.22 28.77
N ALA A 479 3.07 9.63 28.15
CA ALA A 479 4.10 10.43 28.83
C ALA A 479 3.66 11.87 29.13
N PHE A 480 2.67 12.38 28.40
CA PHE A 480 2.04 13.69 28.64
C PHE A 480 0.72 13.60 29.41
N GLU A 481 0.32 12.40 29.85
CA GLU A 481 -0.94 12.15 30.58
C GLU A 481 -2.19 12.64 29.81
N THR A 482 -2.21 12.38 28.49
CA THR A 482 -3.29 12.77 27.57
C THR A 482 -3.60 11.61 26.61
N ASP A 483 -4.53 11.81 25.68
CA ASP A 483 -4.72 10.94 24.52
C ASP A 483 -3.95 11.46 23.30
N VAL A 484 -3.99 10.72 22.18
CA VAL A 484 -3.28 11.10 20.95
C VAL A 484 -3.80 12.43 20.40
N ASN A 485 -5.09 12.71 20.54
CA ASN A 485 -5.72 13.95 20.08
C ASN A 485 -5.35 15.17 20.93
N GLY A 486 -4.91 14.96 22.16
CA GLY A 486 -4.41 16.01 23.06
C GLY A 486 -2.93 16.35 22.88
N LEU A 487 -2.19 15.62 22.02
CA LEU A 487 -0.80 15.92 21.71
C LEU A 487 -0.67 17.18 20.84
N PRO A 488 0.44 17.94 20.92
CA PRO A 488 0.79 18.98 19.97
C PRO A 488 1.24 18.35 18.63
N LEU A 489 0.35 17.57 18.01
CA LEU A 489 0.58 16.78 16.80
C LEU A 489 -0.50 17.10 15.76
N SER A 490 -0.09 17.35 14.53
CA SER A 490 -0.99 17.48 13.38
C SER A 490 -0.68 16.44 12.31
N LEU A 491 -1.72 15.84 11.75
CA LEU A 491 -1.64 14.80 10.73
C LEU A 491 -1.94 15.40 9.36
N ILE A 492 -0.91 15.43 8.49
CA ILE A 492 -0.97 15.99 7.12
C ILE A 492 -0.77 14.83 6.16
N ILE A 493 -1.86 14.16 5.81
CA ILE A 493 -1.86 12.86 5.16
C ILE A 493 -2.16 12.98 3.68
N SER A 494 -1.39 12.28 2.86
CA SER A 494 -1.68 12.07 1.45
C SER A 494 -2.14 10.64 1.18
N TRP A 495 -3.07 10.47 0.25
CA TRP A 495 -3.50 9.15 -0.18
C TRP A 495 -3.37 9.01 -1.71
N TYR A 496 -3.21 7.78 -2.17
CA TYR A 496 -3.23 7.45 -3.59
C TYR A 496 -3.97 6.15 -3.86
N GLU A 497 -3.68 5.10 -3.11
CA GLU A 497 -4.20 3.77 -3.34
C GLU A 497 -4.71 3.12 -2.03
N GLN A 498 -5.10 1.86 -2.10
CA GLN A 498 -5.93 1.20 -1.10
C GLN A 498 -5.21 0.93 0.23
N LYS A 499 -3.88 0.85 0.26
CA LYS A 499 -3.15 0.77 1.54
C LYS A 499 -3.35 2.04 2.37
N ALA A 500 -3.33 3.21 1.71
CA ALA A 500 -3.64 4.46 2.41
C ALA A 500 -5.11 4.53 2.90
N VAL A 501 -6.04 3.80 2.26
CA VAL A 501 -7.41 3.65 2.80
C VAL A 501 -7.38 2.82 4.08
N ALA A 502 -6.67 1.68 4.10
CA ALA A 502 -6.51 0.87 5.31
C ALA A 502 -5.84 1.65 6.44
N ASP A 503 -4.79 2.41 6.13
CA ASP A 503 -4.08 3.28 7.09
C ASP A 503 -5.00 4.35 7.69
N LEU A 504 -5.81 5.02 6.85
CA LEU A 504 -6.79 5.99 7.32
C LEU A 504 -7.84 5.33 8.22
N LEU A 505 -8.41 4.20 7.81
CA LEU A 505 -9.39 3.47 8.61
C LEU A 505 -8.81 3.02 9.96
N ALA A 506 -7.53 2.64 9.99
CA ALA A 506 -6.81 2.34 11.24
C ALA A 506 -6.78 3.54 12.19
N LEU A 507 -6.48 4.73 11.69
CA LEU A 507 -6.49 5.95 12.50
C LEU A 507 -7.90 6.28 13.02
N LEU A 508 -8.91 6.18 12.14
CA LEU A 508 -10.31 6.47 12.51
C LEU A 508 -10.86 5.46 13.53
N SER A 509 -10.49 4.18 13.44
CA SER A 509 -10.91 3.15 14.40
C SER A 509 -10.36 3.38 15.81
N LEU A 510 -9.24 4.11 15.94
CA LEU A 510 -8.67 4.56 17.21
C LEU A 510 -9.28 5.88 17.71
N GLY A 511 -10.25 6.46 17.01
CA GLY A 511 -10.84 7.75 17.36
C GLY A 511 -9.91 8.95 17.10
N ILE A 512 -8.87 8.77 16.28
CA ILE A 512 -7.97 9.87 15.91
C ILE A 512 -8.71 10.80 14.95
N HIS A 513 -8.67 12.09 15.21
CA HIS A 513 -9.39 13.11 14.46
C HIS A 513 -8.48 14.30 14.05
N ASP A 514 -9.06 15.34 13.39
CA ASP A 514 -8.36 16.53 12.90
C ASP A 514 -7.29 16.23 11.83
N ILE A 515 -7.60 15.30 10.92
CA ILE A 515 -6.69 14.86 9.84
C ILE A 515 -6.87 15.75 8.61
N TYR A 516 -5.77 16.36 8.14
CA TYR A 516 -5.70 17.00 6.81
C TYR A 516 -5.45 15.94 5.76
N LEU A 517 -6.40 15.75 4.85
CA LEU A 517 -6.37 14.69 3.83
C LEU A 517 -6.29 15.29 2.43
N GLY A 518 -5.33 14.83 1.65
CA GLY A 518 -5.13 15.26 0.28
C GLY A 518 -4.42 14.23 -0.61
N PRO A 519 -4.07 14.62 -1.84
CA PRO A 519 -4.29 15.92 -2.50
C PRO A 519 -5.75 16.20 -2.88
N THR A 520 -6.61 15.17 -2.99
CA THR A 520 -8.05 15.28 -3.20
C THR A 520 -8.79 14.33 -2.24
N LEU A 521 -10.06 14.56 -2.01
CA LEU A 521 -10.89 13.60 -1.29
C LEU A 521 -11.23 12.39 -2.18
N PRO A 522 -11.44 11.19 -1.62
CA PRO A 522 -11.70 9.98 -2.39
C PRO A 522 -13.03 10.07 -3.18
N ALA A 523 -12.98 9.77 -4.49
CA ALA A 523 -14.15 9.82 -5.38
C ALA A 523 -15.23 8.78 -5.05
N PHE A 524 -14.88 7.72 -4.30
CA PHE A 524 -15.81 6.68 -3.88
C PHE A 524 -16.60 7.02 -2.60
N ILE A 525 -16.24 8.12 -1.93
CA ILE A 525 -16.97 8.59 -0.74
C ILE A 525 -18.16 9.43 -1.18
N SER A 526 -19.36 9.03 -0.80
CA SER A 526 -20.59 9.77 -1.04
C SER A 526 -20.65 11.06 -0.22
N PRO A 527 -21.48 12.05 -0.60
CA PRO A 527 -21.58 13.30 0.16
C PRO A 527 -22.00 13.10 1.62
N ASN A 528 -22.95 12.19 1.91
CA ASN A 528 -23.41 11.95 3.28
C ASN A 528 -22.34 11.22 4.12
N VAL A 529 -21.64 10.23 3.53
CA VAL A 529 -20.50 9.57 4.21
C VAL A 529 -19.39 10.57 4.45
N LEU A 530 -19.09 11.46 3.50
CA LEU A 530 -18.10 12.53 3.71
C LEU A 530 -18.51 13.47 4.84
N GLN A 531 -19.81 13.85 4.90
CA GLN A 531 -20.32 14.69 5.99
C GLN A 531 -20.15 13.99 7.35
N TYR A 532 -20.48 12.69 7.42
CA TYR A 532 -20.24 11.89 8.63
C TYR A 532 -18.76 11.89 9.06
N LEU A 533 -17.84 11.68 8.11
CA LEU A 533 -16.41 11.72 8.40
C LEU A 533 -15.94 13.10 8.87
N THR A 534 -16.48 14.16 8.28
CA THR A 534 -16.16 15.54 8.66
C THR A 534 -16.70 15.87 10.06
N ASP A 535 -17.94 15.50 10.37
CA ASP A 535 -18.59 15.81 11.64
C ASP A 535 -18.04 14.99 12.81
N THR A 536 -17.67 13.72 12.53
CA THR A 536 -17.23 12.78 13.57
C THR A 536 -15.71 12.84 13.81
N PHE A 537 -14.92 12.92 12.73
CA PHE A 537 -13.45 12.83 12.79
C PHE A 537 -12.75 14.11 12.36
N HIS A 538 -13.49 15.17 12.04
CA HIS A 538 -12.94 16.44 11.59
C HIS A 538 -11.95 16.29 10.41
N ILE A 539 -12.28 15.42 9.44
CA ILE A 539 -11.47 15.28 8.22
C ILE A 539 -11.52 16.59 7.45
N LYS A 540 -10.37 17.15 7.14
CA LYS A 540 -10.20 18.44 6.47
C LYS A 540 -9.49 18.24 5.12
N PRO A 541 -9.99 18.76 4.01
CA PRO A 541 -9.20 18.82 2.80
C PRO A 541 -8.00 19.76 3.00
N ILE A 542 -6.86 19.43 2.38
CA ILE A 542 -5.73 20.36 2.32
C ILE A 542 -6.13 21.62 1.55
N SER A 543 -5.57 22.76 1.92
CA SER A 543 -5.86 24.05 1.27
C SER A 543 -4.57 24.76 0.81
N ASN A 544 -4.04 25.65 1.62
CA ASN A 544 -2.79 26.33 1.43
C ASN A 544 -1.84 26.01 2.59
N ALA A 545 -0.62 25.58 2.28
CA ALA A 545 0.34 25.12 3.29
C ALA A 545 0.57 26.14 4.42
N SER A 546 0.71 27.43 4.09
CA SER A 546 0.92 28.50 5.09
C SER A 546 -0.28 28.65 6.03
N ASP A 547 -1.50 28.57 5.50
CA ASP A 547 -2.71 28.78 6.30
C ASP A 547 -3.05 27.55 7.13
N ASP A 548 -2.82 26.35 6.57
CA ASP A 548 -2.99 25.09 7.29
C ASP A 548 -1.99 24.99 8.46
N ILE A 549 -0.70 25.36 8.27
CA ILE A 549 0.30 25.43 9.37
C ILE A 549 -0.15 26.40 10.48
N LYS A 550 -0.62 27.61 10.11
CA LYS A 550 -1.12 28.56 11.11
C LYS A 550 -2.29 28.03 11.90
N THR A 551 -3.19 27.28 11.23
CA THR A 551 -4.35 26.68 11.89
C THR A 551 -3.92 25.57 12.85
N CYS A 552 -3.03 24.68 12.43
CA CYS A 552 -2.46 23.63 13.28
C CYS A 552 -1.79 24.22 14.54
N LEU A 553 -0.98 25.26 14.38
CA LEU A 553 -0.24 25.87 15.49
C LEU A 553 -1.12 26.68 16.45
N LYS A 554 -2.32 27.14 16.03
CA LYS A 554 -3.28 27.82 16.91
C LYS A 554 -4.08 26.85 17.78
N GLN A 555 -4.28 25.63 17.31
CA GLN A 555 -4.97 24.58 18.06
C GLN A 555 -4.09 24.01 19.20
N SER A 556 -2.79 24.30 19.19
CA SER A 556 -1.78 23.82 20.15
C SER A 556 -1.55 24.81 21.31
N LEU A 557 -2.27 25.92 21.37
CA LEU A 557 -2.23 26.93 22.44
C LEU A 557 -3.49 26.86 23.30
#